data_1da492c3172bca3ac970a3db5e94fb88
#
_entry.id   1da492c3172bca3ac970a3db5e94fb88
#
_cell.length_a   1.000
_cell.length_b   1.000
_cell.length_c   1.000
_cell.angle_alpha   90.00
_cell.angle_beta   90.00
_cell.angle_gamma   90.00
#
_symmetry.space_group_name_H-M   'P 1'
#
loop_
_entity.id
_entity.type
_entity.pdbx_description
1 polymer ?
#
loop_
_entity_poly.entity_id
_entity_poly.type
_entity_poly.pdbx_seq_one_letter_code
_entity_poly.pdbx_strand_id
1 'polypeptide(L)'
;MKDWSKLVIKQAKNEEIFCKQLSGNSLWKTSESGEIINQINETETEKPDSTFHVSIFENNKRNWHPPVLWIGIGCERNTSKELIANSLNNFLESGNLSLQSIAGFATIDLKKDEKGILELSEEKKLPIKFFSKEDLSSIIVPNPSNVVQKEIGTPSVAEASCLLAAGEESKLLEEKRIFKNQSGAVTIAIAESKNQYNPTNGEIHIIGSGPGDISFLTNDAKKALSRCTIWIGYKMYLDLIKSLKRSDQVLIESKLTKEKERCSKAIKLAEEGIKVALISSGESGFYGMAGLLLELLQKIKKEYRPYFEVHPGISSVQLAAAISGAPLMNDICSVSLSDKLTPWSLIEKRIKGALVGDFVIALFNPQSIERNWQLKSVIDICLQSRHGETPVLIARQVAVSYTHLTLPTTMWV
;
A
#
# COMPACT_ATOMS: atom_id res chain seq x y z
N MET A 1 -19.16 3.97 11.67
CA MET A 1 -18.26 5.12 11.87
C MET A 1 -17.07 4.90 10.95
N LYS A 2 -16.81 5.78 9.99
CA LYS A 2 -15.63 5.66 9.12
C LYS A 2 -14.40 5.91 9.96
N ASP A 3 -13.43 5.03 9.81
CA ASP A 3 -12.16 5.15 10.51
C ASP A 3 -11.30 6.21 9.81
N TRP A 4 -11.42 7.42 10.26
CA TRP A 4 -10.71 8.59 9.75
C TRP A 4 -9.19 8.51 9.94
N SER A 5 -8.74 7.66 10.88
CA SER A 5 -7.33 7.46 11.16
C SER A 5 -6.57 6.82 10.00
N LYS A 6 -7.28 6.33 8.98
CA LYS A 6 -6.69 5.66 7.81
C LYS A 6 -6.52 6.53 6.58
N LEU A 7 -6.99 7.76 6.61
CA LEU A 7 -6.65 8.77 5.60
C LEU A 7 -5.43 9.53 6.12
N VAL A 8 -4.35 9.41 5.42
CA VAL A 8 -3.03 9.77 5.90
C VAL A 8 -2.79 11.26 5.91
N ILE A 9 -2.47 11.75 7.07
CA ILE A 9 -1.84 13.05 7.26
C ILE A 9 -0.38 12.79 7.55
N LYS A 10 0.50 13.17 6.65
CA LYS A 10 1.93 12.88 6.72
C LYS A 10 2.69 13.62 7.82
N GLN A 11 2.16 14.73 8.30
CA GLN A 11 2.72 15.51 9.40
C GLN A 11 1.56 16.18 10.11
N ALA A 12 1.11 15.60 11.18
CA ALA A 12 -0.04 16.11 11.87
C ALA A 12 0.36 16.77 13.18
N LYS A 13 0.84 17.99 13.07
CA LYS A 13 1.09 18.86 14.21
C LYS A 13 0.17 20.05 14.16
N ASN A 14 -0.83 20.10 15.03
CA ASN A 14 -1.69 21.28 15.20
C ASN A 14 -2.36 21.79 13.91
N GLU A 15 -2.72 20.88 13.00
CA GLU A 15 -3.43 21.20 11.76
C GLU A 15 -4.93 21.16 11.97
N GLU A 16 -5.65 22.02 11.26
CA GLU A 16 -7.10 21.96 11.17
C GLU A 16 -7.53 21.08 10.01
N ILE A 17 -8.36 20.09 10.32
CA ILE A 17 -9.00 19.22 9.32
C ILE A 17 -10.46 19.63 9.20
N PHE A 18 -10.85 20.00 7.99
CA PHE A 18 -12.24 20.30 7.67
C PHE A 18 -12.91 19.06 7.09
N CYS A 19 -14.03 18.69 7.67
CA CYS A 19 -14.73 17.49 7.33
C CYS A 19 -16.14 17.83 6.85
N LYS A 20 -16.48 17.31 5.68
CA LYS A 20 -17.83 17.39 5.15
C LYS A 20 -18.44 16.01 5.05
N GLN A 21 -19.66 15.86 5.53
CA GLN A 21 -20.44 14.65 5.43
C GLN A 21 -21.51 14.82 4.35
N LEU A 22 -21.36 14.07 3.24
CA LEU A 22 -22.30 14.04 2.15
C LEU A 22 -22.88 12.63 2.04
N SER A 23 -24.17 12.47 2.30
CA SER A 23 -24.87 11.19 2.12
C SER A 23 -24.13 9.99 2.74
N GLY A 24 -23.64 10.14 3.97
CA GLY A 24 -22.85 9.13 4.67
C GLY A 24 -21.37 9.06 4.26
N ASN A 25 -20.92 9.96 3.40
CA ASN A 25 -19.53 10.12 2.99
C ASN A 25 -18.91 11.32 3.64
N SER A 26 -17.60 11.21 3.84
CA SER A 26 -16.85 12.28 4.43
C SER A 26 -15.75 12.71 3.46
N LEU A 27 -15.80 13.95 3.10
CA LEU A 27 -14.69 14.64 2.46
C LEU A 27 -13.93 15.39 3.53
N TRP A 28 -12.63 15.38 3.46
CA TRP A 28 -11.82 16.18 4.37
C TRP A 28 -10.72 16.96 3.65
N LYS A 29 -10.34 18.01 4.31
CA LYS A 29 -9.40 18.99 3.82
C LYS A 29 -8.50 19.40 4.95
N THR A 30 -7.19 19.41 4.72
CA THR A 30 -6.23 20.04 5.63
C THR A 30 -5.71 21.34 5.02
N SER A 31 -5.24 22.22 5.88
CA SER A 31 -4.59 23.47 5.46
C SER A 31 -3.28 23.23 4.69
N GLU A 32 -2.59 22.12 5.01
CA GLU A 32 -1.39 21.66 4.31
C GLU A 32 -1.62 20.23 3.81
N SER A 33 -2.17 20.14 2.64
CA SER A 33 -2.66 18.88 2.11
C SER A 33 -1.55 17.95 1.64
N GLY A 34 -1.54 16.72 2.11
CA GLY A 34 -0.92 15.61 1.41
C GLY A 34 -1.59 15.36 0.05
N GLU A 35 -0.89 14.72 -0.87
CA GLU A 35 -1.36 14.51 -2.26
C GLU A 35 -2.79 13.95 -2.39
N ILE A 36 -3.24 13.12 -1.44
CA ILE A 36 -4.58 12.51 -1.47
C ILE A 36 -5.64 13.54 -1.16
N ILE A 37 -5.39 14.38 -0.18
CA ILE A 37 -6.34 15.40 0.27
C ILE A 37 -6.45 16.50 -0.79
N ASN A 38 -5.38 16.83 -1.49
CA ASN A 38 -5.41 17.75 -2.62
C ASN A 38 -6.34 17.26 -3.74
N GLN A 39 -6.35 15.96 -4.02
CA GLN A 39 -7.23 15.40 -5.05
C GLN A 39 -8.71 15.39 -4.64
N ILE A 40 -8.98 15.32 -3.32
CA ILE A 40 -10.36 15.45 -2.79
C ILE A 40 -10.83 16.91 -2.83
N ASN A 41 -9.91 17.86 -2.74
CA ASN A 41 -10.21 19.28 -2.66
C ASN A 41 -10.56 19.95 -3.98
N GLU A 42 -10.25 19.33 -5.11
CA GLU A 42 -10.59 19.86 -6.43
C GLU A 42 -12.11 19.93 -6.69
N THR A 43 -12.93 19.42 -5.77
CA THR A 43 -14.41 19.39 -5.94
C THR A 43 -15.20 20.31 -5.01
N GLU A 44 -14.82 21.57 -4.54
CA GLU A 44 -15.26 22.43 -3.92
C GLU A 44 -15.84 23.26 -3.27
N THR A 45 -16.35 24.00 -3.00
CA THR A 45 -17.09 25.21 -2.54
C THR A 45 -18.07 25.07 -1.37
N GLU A 46 -18.31 23.90 -0.82
CA GLU A 46 -19.27 23.75 0.25
C GLU A 46 -18.59 23.78 1.65
N LYS A 47 -19.24 24.47 2.60
CA LYS A 47 -18.74 24.56 3.98
C LYS A 47 -18.62 23.19 4.61
N PRO A 48 -17.56 22.91 5.37
CA PRO A 48 -17.43 21.65 6.08
C PRO A 48 -18.49 21.52 7.18
N ASP A 49 -18.97 20.29 7.40
CA ASP A 49 -19.95 20.01 8.45
C ASP A 49 -19.32 20.06 9.85
N SER A 50 -18.04 19.83 9.93
CA SER A 50 -17.31 19.89 11.20
C SER A 50 -15.82 20.15 10.98
N THR A 51 -15.19 20.70 12.01
CA THR A 51 -13.76 20.96 12.09
C THR A 51 -13.13 20.03 13.14
N PHE A 52 -12.05 19.37 12.79
CA PHE A 52 -11.22 18.60 13.70
C PHE A 52 -9.84 19.25 13.75
N HIS A 53 -9.24 19.26 14.93
CA HIS A 53 -7.86 19.65 15.08
C HIS A 53 -6.98 18.40 15.15
N VAL A 54 -5.84 18.43 14.50
CA VAL A 54 -4.83 17.39 14.63
C VAL A 54 -3.78 17.88 15.61
N SER A 55 -3.61 17.18 16.70
CA SER A 55 -2.71 17.62 17.77
C SER A 55 -2.19 16.44 18.59
N ILE A 56 -0.92 16.52 18.97
CA ILE A 56 -0.32 15.63 19.96
C ILE A 56 -0.66 16.07 21.40
N PHE A 57 -1.21 17.28 21.56
CA PHE A 57 -1.55 17.87 22.85
C PHE A 57 -3.02 17.66 23.19
N GLU A 58 -3.31 17.45 24.47
CA GLU A 58 -4.68 17.48 24.99
C GLU A 58 -5.23 18.89 24.96
N ASN A 59 -6.47 19.03 24.51
CA ASN A 59 -7.21 20.30 24.59
C ASN A 59 -8.73 20.00 24.57
N ASN A 60 -9.55 21.02 24.82
CA ASN A 60 -11.00 20.91 24.87
C ASN A 60 -11.68 20.89 23.49
N LYS A 61 -10.93 20.78 22.41
CA LYS A 61 -11.45 20.72 21.04
C LYS A 61 -11.61 19.28 20.58
N ARG A 62 -12.38 19.07 19.50
CA ARG A 62 -12.41 17.77 18.84
C ARG A 62 -11.06 17.53 18.17
N ASN A 63 -10.27 16.69 18.77
CA ASN A 63 -8.92 16.37 18.29
C ASN A 63 -8.87 14.99 17.67
N TRP A 64 -8.05 14.89 16.67
CA TRP A 64 -7.45 13.65 16.26
C TRP A 64 -5.99 13.65 16.72
N HIS A 65 -5.60 12.61 17.44
CA HIS A 65 -4.27 12.45 18.00
C HIS A 65 -3.48 11.45 17.15
N PRO A 66 -2.56 11.92 16.27
CA PRO A 66 -1.77 11.02 15.45
C PRO A 66 -0.78 10.25 16.32
N PRO A 67 -0.60 8.93 16.14
CA PRO A 67 0.37 8.14 16.87
C PRO A 67 1.80 8.41 16.35
N VAL A 68 2.40 9.46 16.86
CA VAL A 68 3.76 9.92 16.48
C VAL A 68 4.74 9.94 17.66
N LEU A 69 4.26 9.74 18.90
CA LEU A 69 5.09 9.79 20.10
C LEU A 69 5.67 8.42 20.43
N TRP A 70 6.98 8.28 20.38
CA TRP A 70 7.70 7.11 20.83
C TRP A 70 8.24 7.31 22.23
N ILE A 71 7.89 6.39 23.13
CA ILE A 71 8.24 6.43 24.53
C ILE A 71 9.45 5.52 24.78
N GLY A 72 10.60 6.12 25.07
CA GLY A 72 11.79 5.39 25.48
C GLY A 72 11.76 5.08 26.97
N ILE A 73 11.95 3.82 27.33
CA ILE A 73 11.88 3.34 28.71
C ILE A 73 13.22 2.70 29.10
N GLY A 74 13.84 3.23 30.13
CA GLY A 74 14.89 2.58 30.89
C GLY A 74 14.37 2.28 32.31
N CYS A 75 14.59 1.07 32.83
CA CYS A 75 14.15 0.75 34.20
C CYS A 75 15.12 -0.23 34.87
N GLU A 76 15.06 -0.30 36.20
CA GLU A 76 15.70 -1.37 36.96
C GLU A 76 15.01 -2.70 36.68
N ARG A 77 15.67 -3.82 36.98
CA ARG A 77 15.07 -5.15 36.85
C ARG A 77 13.89 -5.30 37.83
N ASN A 78 12.83 -5.95 37.35
CA ASN A 78 11.60 -6.22 38.10
C ASN A 78 10.85 -4.93 38.51
N THR A 79 11.02 -3.83 37.79
CA THR A 79 10.20 -2.63 38.01
C THR A 79 8.73 -2.94 37.69
N SER A 80 7.85 -2.57 38.62
CA SER A 80 6.42 -2.88 38.47
C SER A 80 5.77 -2.11 37.31
N LYS A 81 4.78 -2.74 36.70
CA LYS A 81 3.95 -2.09 35.64
C LYS A 81 3.33 -0.79 36.14
N GLU A 82 2.83 -0.80 37.38
CA GLU A 82 2.16 0.35 38.03
C GLU A 82 3.11 1.56 38.11
N LEU A 83 4.38 1.33 38.48
CA LEU A 83 5.35 2.42 38.54
C LEU A 83 5.60 2.99 37.12
N ILE A 84 5.78 2.14 36.12
CA ILE A 84 6.00 2.58 34.75
C ILE A 84 4.79 3.34 34.21
N ALA A 85 3.58 2.82 34.41
CA ALA A 85 2.32 3.42 33.96
C ALA A 85 2.07 4.80 34.62
N ASN A 86 2.22 4.88 35.95
CA ASN A 86 2.03 6.13 36.67
C ASN A 86 3.08 7.19 36.28
N SER A 87 4.33 6.77 36.11
CA SER A 87 5.39 7.65 35.66
C SER A 87 5.13 8.19 34.25
N LEU A 88 4.64 7.33 33.34
CA LEU A 88 4.26 7.72 31.99
C LEU A 88 3.10 8.73 32.00
N ASN A 89 2.03 8.44 32.76
CA ASN A 89 0.89 9.36 32.86
C ASN A 89 1.31 10.72 33.40
N ASN A 90 2.05 10.76 34.51
CA ASN A 90 2.57 12.01 35.08
C ASN A 90 3.46 12.78 34.08
N PHE A 91 4.23 12.06 33.27
CA PHE A 91 5.09 12.68 32.27
C PHE A 91 4.28 13.30 31.14
N LEU A 92 3.29 12.57 30.61
CA LEU A 92 2.39 13.08 29.58
C LEU A 92 1.58 14.28 30.07
N GLU A 93 1.01 14.21 31.28
CA GLU A 93 0.27 15.33 31.90
C GLU A 93 1.13 16.58 32.03
N SER A 94 2.37 16.44 32.48
CA SER A 94 3.29 17.58 32.63
C SER A 94 3.64 18.26 31.31
N GLY A 95 3.65 17.50 30.20
CA GLY A 95 3.86 18.00 28.84
C GLY A 95 2.57 18.34 28.10
N ASN A 96 1.41 18.18 28.75
CA ASN A 96 0.07 18.29 28.13
C ASN A 96 -0.09 17.41 26.87
N LEU A 97 0.56 16.24 26.86
CA LEU A 97 0.60 15.32 25.73
C LEU A 97 -0.53 14.30 25.80
N SER A 98 -1.13 13.99 24.66
CA SER A 98 -2.19 12.97 24.58
C SER A 98 -1.66 11.56 24.61
N LEU A 99 -2.24 10.72 25.47
CA LEU A 99 -2.00 9.28 25.48
C LEU A 99 -2.32 8.63 24.12
N GLN A 100 -3.30 9.16 23.40
CA GLN A 100 -3.70 8.66 22.09
C GLN A 100 -2.66 8.93 20.99
N SER A 101 -1.72 9.86 21.21
CA SER A 101 -0.62 10.14 20.30
C SER A 101 0.57 9.20 20.47
N ILE A 102 0.53 8.26 21.40
CA ILE A 102 1.63 7.29 21.58
C ILE A 102 1.64 6.31 20.41
N ALA A 103 2.78 6.25 19.72
CA ALA A 103 3.05 5.29 18.65
C ALA A 103 3.49 3.93 19.20
N GLY A 104 4.24 3.92 20.29
CA GLY A 104 4.74 2.71 20.91
C GLY A 104 5.83 2.98 21.94
N PHE A 105 6.34 1.89 22.49
CA PHE A 105 7.44 1.88 23.45
C PHE A 105 8.75 1.49 22.79
N ALA A 106 9.85 1.91 23.38
CA ALA A 106 11.19 1.57 22.94
C ALA A 106 12.12 1.36 24.12
N THR A 107 12.97 0.35 24.05
CA THR A 107 13.94 0.04 25.11
C THR A 107 15.10 -0.76 24.54
N ILE A 108 16.05 -1.10 25.40
CA ILE A 108 17.18 -1.97 25.06
C ILE A 108 16.74 -3.45 25.02
N ASP A 109 17.39 -4.24 24.17
CA ASP A 109 17.09 -5.67 23.99
C ASP A 109 17.32 -6.51 25.25
N LEU A 110 18.18 -6.07 26.16
CA LEU A 110 18.36 -6.67 27.50
C LEU A 110 17.07 -6.66 28.35
N LYS A 111 16.04 -5.90 27.94
CA LYS A 111 14.76 -5.78 28.61
C LYS A 111 13.61 -6.52 27.91
N LYS A 112 13.91 -7.43 26.97
CA LYS A 112 12.91 -8.23 26.25
C LYS A 112 12.04 -9.10 27.16
N ASP A 113 12.53 -9.44 28.34
CA ASP A 113 11.90 -10.25 29.36
C ASP A 113 11.35 -9.44 30.55
N GLU A 114 11.41 -8.12 30.49
CA GLU A 114 10.97 -7.24 31.59
C GLU A 114 9.44 -7.18 31.66
N LYS A 115 8.86 -7.87 32.64
CA LYS A 115 7.41 -8.05 32.79
C LYS A 115 6.64 -6.73 32.83
N GLY A 116 7.12 -5.75 33.59
CA GLY A 116 6.41 -4.47 33.74
C GLY A 116 6.23 -3.72 32.43
N ILE A 117 7.23 -3.76 31.52
CA ILE A 117 7.14 -3.13 30.21
C ILE A 117 6.21 -3.95 29.29
N LEU A 118 6.33 -5.27 29.29
CA LEU A 118 5.52 -6.16 28.43
C LEU A 118 4.04 -6.06 28.79
N GLU A 119 3.70 -6.14 30.07
CA GLU A 119 2.33 -6.01 30.56
C GLU A 119 1.72 -4.62 30.25
N LEU A 120 2.51 -3.55 30.36
CA LEU A 120 2.06 -2.21 29.98
C LEU A 120 1.77 -2.12 28.47
N SER A 121 2.64 -2.69 27.64
CA SER A 121 2.46 -2.74 26.20
C SER A 121 1.18 -3.50 25.82
N GLU A 122 0.94 -4.65 26.43
CA GLU A 122 -0.24 -5.47 26.18
C GLU A 122 -1.52 -4.75 26.64
N GLU A 123 -1.53 -4.15 27.83
CA GLU A 123 -2.65 -3.38 28.36
C GLU A 123 -3.01 -2.20 27.45
N LYS A 124 -2.01 -1.45 27.01
CA LYS A 124 -2.19 -0.28 26.11
C LYS A 124 -2.37 -0.67 24.66
N LYS A 125 -2.12 -1.94 24.30
CA LYS A 125 -2.11 -2.43 22.89
C LYS A 125 -1.14 -1.65 22.01
N LEU A 126 0.01 -1.29 22.56
CA LEU A 126 1.05 -0.53 21.89
C LEU A 126 2.27 -1.42 21.62
N PRO A 127 2.95 -1.31 20.48
CA PRO A 127 4.12 -2.10 20.16
C PRO A 127 5.33 -1.70 21.01
N ILE A 128 6.28 -2.63 21.15
CA ILE A 128 7.60 -2.35 21.73
C ILE A 128 8.66 -2.60 20.66
N LYS A 129 9.59 -1.66 20.51
CA LYS A 129 10.82 -1.84 19.74
C LYS A 129 12.00 -2.08 20.69
N PHE A 130 12.79 -3.09 20.38
CA PHE A 130 14.00 -3.45 21.13
C PHE A 130 15.22 -3.18 20.28
N PHE A 131 16.20 -2.47 20.83
CA PHE A 131 17.43 -2.08 20.15
C PHE A 131 18.65 -2.69 20.85
N SER A 132 19.69 -3.00 20.10
CA SER A 132 20.96 -3.44 20.67
C SER A 132 21.70 -2.26 21.34
N LYS A 133 22.66 -2.59 22.18
CA LYS A 133 23.52 -1.54 22.78
C LYS A 133 24.32 -0.80 21.73
N GLU A 134 24.72 -1.47 20.65
CA GLU A 134 25.44 -0.91 19.52
C GLU A 134 24.60 0.14 18.81
N ASP A 135 23.32 -0.18 18.54
CA ASP A 135 22.38 0.77 17.93
C ASP A 135 22.19 2.00 18.81
N LEU A 136 21.93 1.79 20.10
CA LEU A 136 21.73 2.89 21.07
C LEU A 136 22.97 3.78 21.22
N SER A 137 24.17 3.20 21.13
CA SER A 137 25.44 3.93 21.28
C SER A 137 25.74 4.83 20.07
N SER A 138 25.09 4.58 18.93
CA SER A 138 25.24 5.39 17.71
C SER A 138 24.49 6.73 17.77
N ILE A 139 23.59 6.87 18.74
CA ILE A 139 22.70 8.04 18.84
C ILE A 139 23.28 9.08 19.81
N ILE A 140 23.39 10.31 19.33
CA ILE A 140 23.79 11.44 20.17
C ILE A 140 22.58 11.87 21.02
N VAL A 141 22.75 11.83 22.32
CA VAL A 141 21.70 12.19 23.29
C VAL A 141 22.12 13.40 24.12
N PRO A 142 21.17 14.27 24.53
CA PRO A 142 21.51 15.48 25.30
C PRO A 142 21.96 15.17 26.72
N ASN A 143 21.47 14.06 27.32
CA ASN A 143 21.76 13.74 28.72
C ASN A 143 22.44 12.36 28.86
N PRO A 144 23.72 12.22 28.50
CA PRO A 144 24.46 10.98 28.69
C PRO A 144 24.63 10.65 30.18
N SER A 145 24.60 9.35 30.53
CA SER A 145 24.79 8.86 31.89
C SER A 145 26.04 7.99 31.98
N ASN A 146 26.99 8.41 32.79
CA ASN A 146 28.22 7.64 33.03
C ASN A 146 27.93 6.29 33.71
N VAL A 147 26.88 6.18 34.50
CA VAL A 147 26.46 4.93 35.17
C VAL A 147 25.95 3.96 34.12
N VAL A 148 25.02 4.39 33.28
CA VAL A 148 24.44 3.57 32.18
C VAL A 148 25.52 3.16 31.18
N GLN A 149 26.45 4.07 30.88
CA GLN A 149 27.58 3.78 30.00
C GLN A 149 28.50 2.68 30.57
N LYS A 150 28.75 2.67 31.87
CA LYS A 150 29.59 1.63 32.52
C LYS A 150 28.88 0.29 32.64
N GLU A 151 27.61 0.30 32.95
CA GLU A 151 26.83 -0.93 33.24
C GLU A 151 26.29 -1.59 31.98
N ILE A 152 25.86 -0.81 30.99
CA ILE A 152 25.12 -1.29 29.83
C ILE A 152 25.90 -1.05 28.53
N GLY A 153 26.81 -0.09 28.50
CA GLY A 153 27.64 0.24 27.33
C GLY A 153 26.98 1.23 26.36
N THR A 154 25.93 1.95 26.80
CA THR A 154 25.29 3.00 26.01
C THR A 154 25.10 4.28 26.86
N PRO A 155 25.18 5.47 26.27
CA PRO A 155 25.06 6.72 27.02
C PRO A 155 23.65 6.96 27.60
N SER A 156 22.60 6.43 26.97
CA SER A 156 21.23 6.56 27.44
C SER A 156 20.34 5.49 26.80
N VAL A 157 19.58 4.75 27.61
CA VAL A 157 18.58 3.80 27.08
C VAL A 157 17.33 4.56 26.65
N ALA A 158 16.76 5.39 27.51
CA ALA A 158 15.47 6.04 27.24
C ALA A 158 15.52 6.99 26.04
N GLU A 159 16.45 7.94 26.03
CA GLU A 159 16.55 8.94 24.94
C GLU A 159 16.96 8.30 23.61
N ALA A 160 17.96 7.42 23.63
CA ALA A 160 18.44 6.80 22.41
C ALA A 160 17.39 5.87 21.79
N SER A 161 16.67 5.08 22.61
CA SER A 161 15.66 4.17 22.10
C SER A 161 14.44 4.87 21.51
N CYS A 162 13.95 5.96 22.13
CA CYS A 162 12.82 6.70 21.56
C CYS A 162 13.20 7.41 20.25
N LEU A 163 14.41 7.97 20.14
CA LEU A 163 14.89 8.59 18.91
C LEU A 163 15.03 7.56 17.78
N LEU A 164 15.65 6.40 18.05
CA LEU A 164 15.73 5.31 17.08
C LEU A 164 14.36 4.78 16.65
N ALA A 165 13.44 4.65 17.59
CA ALA A 165 12.10 4.18 17.32
C ALA A 165 11.30 5.16 16.45
N ALA A 166 11.50 6.46 16.69
CA ALA A 166 10.86 7.53 15.94
C ALA A 166 11.44 7.70 14.52
N GLY A 167 12.67 7.21 14.26
CA GLY A 167 13.28 7.15 12.94
C GLY A 167 13.99 8.43 12.51
N GLU A 168 14.34 8.49 11.22
CA GLU A 168 15.02 9.64 10.63
C GLU A 168 14.20 10.92 10.78
N GLU A 169 14.90 12.04 10.95
CA GLU A 169 14.31 13.37 11.18
C GLU A 169 13.40 13.45 12.43
N SER A 170 13.53 12.50 13.37
CA SER A 170 12.82 12.54 14.66
C SER A 170 13.36 13.66 15.55
N LYS A 171 12.52 14.12 16.47
CA LYS A 171 12.86 15.15 17.45
C LYS A 171 12.63 14.63 18.85
N LEU A 172 13.62 14.77 19.73
CA LEU A 172 13.40 14.58 21.17
C LEU A 172 12.48 15.70 21.65
N LEU A 173 11.25 15.33 22.04
CA LEU A 173 10.22 16.26 22.48
C LEU A 173 10.36 16.56 23.95
N GLU A 174 10.56 15.49 24.74
CA GLU A 174 10.79 15.57 26.18
C GLU A 174 12.05 14.79 26.54
N GLU A 175 12.99 15.45 27.18
CA GLU A 175 14.22 14.85 27.69
C GLU A 175 13.91 13.84 28.80
N LYS A 176 14.86 12.94 29.08
CA LYS A 176 14.64 11.89 30.10
C LYS A 176 14.34 12.45 31.48
N ARG A 177 13.33 11.89 32.13
CA ARG A 177 13.05 12.08 33.54
C ARG A 177 13.13 10.77 34.29
N ILE A 178 13.60 10.82 35.53
CA ILE A 178 13.77 9.65 36.39
C ILE A 178 12.70 9.69 37.46
N PHE A 179 11.95 8.58 37.58
CA PHE A 179 10.94 8.37 38.58
C PHE A 179 11.37 7.21 39.48
N LYS A 180 11.31 7.39 40.78
CA LYS A 180 11.73 6.39 41.77
C LYS A 180 10.70 6.23 42.87
N ASN A 181 10.47 4.98 43.28
CA ASN A 181 9.75 4.64 44.49
C ASN A 181 10.33 3.36 45.13
N GLN A 182 9.62 2.78 46.10
CA GLN A 182 10.05 1.54 46.72
C GLN A 182 10.06 0.31 45.78
N SER A 183 9.35 0.38 44.68
CA SER A 183 9.25 -0.69 43.66
C SER A 183 10.27 -0.60 42.54
N GLY A 184 11.25 0.34 42.63
CA GLY A 184 12.31 0.49 41.64
C GLY A 184 12.43 1.89 41.06
N ALA A 185 13.17 1.98 39.96
CA ALA A 185 13.37 3.23 39.23
C ALA A 185 13.05 3.03 37.73
N VAL A 186 12.41 4.03 37.14
CA VAL A 186 12.13 4.09 35.71
C VAL A 186 12.58 5.45 35.15
N THR A 187 13.15 5.43 33.99
CA THR A 187 13.54 6.60 33.21
C THR A 187 12.72 6.64 31.95
N ILE A 188 12.06 7.75 31.65
CA ILE A 188 11.21 7.92 30.47
C ILE A 188 11.70 9.13 29.67
N ALA A 189 11.74 8.97 28.34
CA ALA A 189 11.95 10.05 27.37
C ALA A 189 10.95 9.95 26.25
N ILE A 190 10.63 11.04 25.57
CA ILE A 190 9.64 11.06 24.50
C ILE A 190 10.23 11.69 23.25
N ALA A 191 10.20 10.96 22.14
CA ALA A 191 10.58 11.48 20.84
C ALA A 191 9.35 11.51 19.91
N GLU A 192 9.30 12.54 19.08
CA GLU A 192 8.28 12.71 18.06
C GLU A 192 8.82 12.27 16.72
N SER A 193 8.09 11.34 16.07
CA SER A 193 8.35 10.91 14.72
C SER A 193 7.83 11.92 13.70
N LYS A 194 8.53 12.09 12.60
CA LYS A 194 8.05 12.85 11.45
C LYS A 194 6.80 12.24 10.83
N ASN A 195 6.70 10.92 10.85
CA ASN A 195 5.61 10.17 10.24
C ASN A 195 4.78 9.47 11.32
N GLN A 196 3.47 9.41 11.07
CA GLN A 196 2.57 8.64 11.92
C GLN A 196 2.96 7.16 11.89
N TYR A 197 3.01 6.54 13.07
CA TYR A 197 3.15 5.09 13.18
C TYR A 197 1.83 4.40 12.85
N ASN A 198 1.89 3.51 11.89
CA ASN A 198 0.77 2.65 11.56
C ASN A 198 1.20 1.19 11.78
N PRO A 199 0.74 0.53 12.86
CA PRO A 199 1.10 -0.85 13.16
C PRO A 199 0.52 -1.85 12.16
N THR A 200 -0.54 -1.46 11.48
CA THR A 200 -1.12 -2.23 10.38
C THR A 200 -0.69 -1.60 9.08
N ASN A 201 0.29 -2.20 8.41
CA ASN A 201 0.51 -1.89 7.01
C ASN A 201 -0.83 -1.97 6.28
N GLY A 202 -1.08 -1.04 5.38
CA GLY A 202 -2.27 -1.09 4.54
C GLY A 202 -2.26 -2.30 3.63
N GLU A 203 -3.27 -2.39 2.80
CA GLU A 203 -3.49 -3.53 1.92
C GLU A 203 -3.45 -3.06 0.46
N ILE A 204 -2.84 -3.85 -0.41
CA ILE A 204 -2.89 -3.65 -1.86
C ILE A 204 -3.65 -4.80 -2.47
N HIS A 205 -4.82 -4.52 -3.00
CA HIS A 205 -5.64 -5.46 -3.74
C HIS A 205 -5.47 -5.22 -5.24
N ILE A 206 -4.84 -6.15 -5.93
CA ILE A 206 -4.69 -6.06 -7.39
C ILE A 206 -5.94 -6.67 -8.01
N ILE A 207 -6.67 -5.86 -8.73
CA ILE A 207 -7.96 -6.23 -9.28
C ILE A 207 -7.85 -6.49 -10.78
N GLY A 208 -8.09 -7.71 -11.20
CA GLY A 208 -8.37 -8.03 -12.58
C GLY A 208 -9.79 -7.58 -12.93
N SER A 209 -9.92 -6.48 -13.68
CA SER A 209 -11.24 -5.91 -14.00
C SER A 209 -12.02 -6.66 -15.06
N GLY A 210 -11.49 -7.75 -15.56
CA GLY A 210 -12.11 -8.49 -16.66
C GLY A 210 -11.96 -7.77 -18.01
N PRO A 211 -12.66 -8.24 -19.03
CA PRO A 211 -12.49 -7.77 -20.42
C PRO A 211 -13.22 -6.46 -20.72
N GLY A 212 -13.94 -5.86 -19.77
CA GLY A 212 -14.53 -4.54 -19.92
C GLY A 212 -15.92 -4.36 -19.29
N ASP A 213 -16.84 -5.29 -19.44
CA ASP A 213 -18.16 -5.19 -18.82
C ASP A 213 -18.10 -5.66 -17.35
N ILE A 214 -18.80 -4.95 -16.47
CA ILE A 214 -18.84 -5.24 -15.03
C ILE A 214 -19.53 -6.57 -14.69
N SER A 215 -20.30 -7.14 -15.58
CA SER A 215 -20.90 -8.47 -15.43
C SER A 215 -19.84 -9.58 -15.39
N PHE A 216 -18.68 -9.35 -16.02
CA PHE A 216 -17.53 -10.24 -16.01
C PHE A 216 -16.57 -9.99 -14.85
N LEU A 217 -16.85 -9.00 -14.00
CA LEU A 217 -16.04 -8.77 -12.80
C LEU A 217 -16.38 -9.85 -11.76
N THR A 218 -15.36 -10.54 -11.27
CA THR A 218 -15.56 -11.60 -10.27
C THR A 218 -16.16 -11.05 -8.97
N ASN A 219 -16.91 -11.88 -8.25
CA ASN A 219 -17.47 -11.49 -6.95
C ASN A 219 -16.36 -11.14 -5.92
N ASP A 220 -15.24 -11.81 -6.01
CA ASP A 220 -14.09 -11.55 -5.17
C ASP A 220 -13.49 -10.15 -5.45
N ALA A 221 -13.28 -9.81 -6.72
CA ALA A 221 -12.86 -8.47 -7.14
C ALA A 221 -13.86 -7.38 -6.68
N LYS A 222 -15.17 -7.62 -6.77
CA LYS A 222 -16.22 -6.70 -6.28
C LYS A 222 -16.11 -6.48 -4.77
N LYS A 223 -15.89 -7.54 -3.99
CA LYS A 223 -15.69 -7.47 -2.54
C LYS A 223 -14.42 -6.70 -2.18
N ALA A 224 -13.32 -6.94 -2.89
CA ALA A 224 -12.08 -6.22 -2.67
C ALA A 224 -12.22 -4.73 -2.99
N LEU A 225 -12.83 -4.38 -4.14
CA LEU A 225 -13.14 -2.98 -4.50
C LEU A 225 -13.96 -2.27 -3.42
N SER A 226 -14.95 -2.96 -2.85
CA SER A 226 -15.79 -2.37 -1.79
C SER A 226 -15.04 -2.08 -0.50
N ARG A 227 -13.95 -2.79 -0.21
CA ARG A 227 -13.13 -2.61 1.00
C ARG A 227 -12.04 -1.55 0.85
N CYS A 228 -11.62 -1.26 -0.38
CA CYS A 228 -10.55 -0.31 -0.64
C CYS A 228 -11.06 1.13 -0.60
N THR A 229 -10.29 2.01 0.04
CA THR A 229 -10.59 3.44 0.11
C THR A 229 -10.18 4.17 -1.17
N ILE A 230 -9.09 3.72 -1.80
CA ILE A 230 -8.50 4.34 -2.99
C ILE A 230 -8.43 3.31 -4.11
N TRP A 231 -8.85 3.71 -5.30
CA TRP A 231 -8.68 2.93 -6.53
C TRP A 231 -7.70 3.63 -7.44
N ILE A 232 -6.65 2.94 -7.84
CA ILE A 232 -5.62 3.43 -8.75
C ILE A 232 -5.68 2.64 -10.05
N GLY A 233 -5.71 3.33 -11.18
CA GLY A 233 -5.74 2.64 -12.47
C GLY A 233 -5.53 3.57 -13.66
N TYR A 234 -5.46 2.96 -14.83
CA TYR A 234 -5.60 3.71 -16.08
C TYR A 234 -7.04 4.23 -16.19
N LYS A 235 -7.19 5.49 -16.59
CA LYS A 235 -8.48 6.17 -16.63
C LYS A 235 -9.58 5.32 -17.28
N MET A 236 -9.32 4.77 -18.47
CA MET A 236 -10.31 3.98 -19.20
C MET A 236 -10.78 2.74 -18.41
N TYR A 237 -9.90 2.07 -17.64
CA TYR A 237 -10.29 0.91 -16.84
C TYR A 237 -11.09 1.31 -15.60
N LEU A 238 -10.74 2.45 -15.01
CA LEU A 238 -11.52 3.02 -13.90
C LEU A 238 -12.93 3.42 -14.34
N ASP A 239 -13.05 4.03 -15.53
CA ASP A 239 -14.34 4.44 -16.08
C ASP A 239 -15.30 3.24 -16.28
N LEU A 240 -14.78 2.07 -16.69
CA LEU A 240 -15.55 0.85 -16.87
C LEU A 240 -16.20 0.34 -15.57
N ILE A 241 -15.55 0.53 -14.43
CA ILE A 241 -16.02 0.04 -13.13
C ILE A 241 -16.52 1.16 -12.21
N LYS A 242 -16.56 2.41 -12.69
CA LYS A 242 -16.89 3.60 -11.90
C LYS A 242 -18.27 3.52 -11.25
N SER A 243 -19.22 2.84 -11.87
CA SER A 243 -20.58 2.65 -11.32
C SER A 243 -20.60 1.86 -10.00
N LEU A 244 -19.56 1.08 -9.71
CA LEU A 244 -19.42 0.35 -8.45
C LEU A 244 -18.77 1.17 -7.34
N LYS A 245 -18.25 2.36 -7.67
CA LYS A 245 -17.57 3.23 -6.73
C LYS A 245 -18.55 3.82 -5.74
N ARG A 246 -18.25 3.69 -4.45
CA ARG A 246 -18.94 4.49 -3.42
C ARG A 246 -18.46 5.93 -3.45
N SER A 247 -19.28 6.84 -3.02
CA SER A 247 -18.98 8.27 -2.98
C SER A 247 -17.81 8.63 -2.02
N ASP A 248 -17.52 7.76 -1.03
CA ASP A 248 -16.39 7.92 -0.09
C ASP A 248 -15.05 7.38 -0.61
N GLN A 249 -15.02 6.78 -1.78
CA GLN A 249 -13.82 6.24 -2.37
C GLN A 249 -13.17 7.25 -3.33
N VAL A 250 -11.86 7.26 -3.37
CA VAL A 250 -11.07 8.16 -4.21
C VAL A 250 -10.55 7.41 -5.42
N LEU A 251 -10.64 8.02 -6.60
CA LEU A 251 -10.01 7.52 -7.83
C LEU A 251 -8.72 8.28 -8.08
N ILE A 252 -7.64 7.54 -8.30
CA ILE A 252 -6.35 8.06 -8.78
C ILE A 252 -6.14 7.58 -10.21
N GLU A 253 -6.41 8.46 -11.13
CA GLU A 253 -6.27 8.20 -12.55
C GLU A 253 -4.82 8.36 -13.01
N SER A 254 -4.39 7.58 -13.97
CA SER A 254 -3.09 7.71 -14.61
C SER A 254 -3.17 7.45 -16.11
N LYS A 255 -2.14 7.89 -16.83
CA LYS A 255 -2.01 7.63 -18.27
C LYS A 255 -1.55 6.19 -18.53
N LEU A 256 -1.76 5.70 -19.73
CA LEU A 256 -1.16 4.46 -20.21
C LEU A 256 0.38 4.56 -20.11
N THR A 257 1.07 3.46 -19.98
CA THR A 257 2.54 3.36 -19.83
C THR A 257 3.12 3.88 -18.50
N LYS A 258 2.26 4.12 -17.50
CA LYS A 258 2.65 4.57 -16.16
C LYS A 258 2.46 3.45 -15.10
N GLU A 259 2.67 2.18 -15.49
CA GLU A 259 2.46 1.00 -14.64
C GLU A 259 3.34 1.06 -13.38
N LYS A 260 4.63 1.39 -13.56
CA LYS A 260 5.58 1.48 -12.44
C LYS A 260 5.19 2.60 -11.45
N GLU A 261 4.75 3.75 -11.95
CA GLU A 261 4.30 4.87 -11.12
C GLU A 261 3.04 4.48 -10.32
N ARG A 262 2.08 3.77 -10.96
CA ARG A 262 0.88 3.25 -10.28
C ARG A 262 1.21 2.29 -9.15
N CYS A 263 2.08 1.31 -9.41
CA CYS A 263 2.52 0.36 -8.40
C CYS A 263 3.25 1.06 -7.24
N SER A 264 4.17 1.97 -7.55
CA SER A 264 4.90 2.73 -6.52
C SER A 264 3.97 3.61 -5.68
N LYS A 265 2.96 4.23 -6.31
CA LYS A 265 1.94 5.02 -5.60
C LYS A 265 1.08 4.13 -4.69
N ALA A 266 0.67 2.94 -5.17
CA ALA A 266 -0.09 1.99 -4.37
C ALA A 266 0.71 1.53 -3.14
N ILE A 267 1.99 1.20 -3.33
CA ILE A 267 2.88 0.81 -2.22
C ILE A 267 2.97 1.93 -1.18
N LYS A 268 3.27 3.16 -1.63
CA LYS A 268 3.42 4.30 -0.73
C LYS A 268 2.16 4.55 0.12
N LEU A 269 0.98 4.46 -0.50
CA LEU A 269 -0.29 4.61 0.21
C LEU A 269 -0.56 3.47 1.19
N ALA A 270 -0.19 2.25 0.81
CA ALA A 270 -0.35 1.09 1.68
C ALA A 270 0.66 1.10 2.85
N GLU A 271 1.90 1.58 2.66
CA GLU A 271 2.84 1.84 3.75
C GLU A 271 2.28 2.86 4.75
N GLU A 272 1.42 3.74 4.29
CA GLU A 272 0.69 4.69 5.10
C GLU A 272 -0.60 4.11 5.74
N GLY A 273 -0.87 2.81 5.57
CA GLY A 273 -2.00 2.09 6.18
C GLY A 273 -3.30 2.12 5.38
N ILE A 274 -3.26 2.57 4.14
CA ILE A 274 -4.44 2.67 3.29
C ILE A 274 -4.70 1.35 2.56
N LYS A 275 -5.98 0.99 2.41
CA LYS A 275 -6.42 -0.10 1.56
C LYS A 275 -6.61 0.41 0.14
N VAL A 276 -5.76 -0.07 -0.77
CA VAL A 276 -5.68 0.39 -2.15
C VAL A 276 -6.10 -0.72 -3.10
N ALA A 277 -7.01 -0.42 -4.03
CA ALA A 277 -7.28 -1.26 -5.18
C ALA A 277 -6.44 -0.78 -6.38
N LEU A 278 -5.56 -1.63 -6.87
CA LEU A 278 -4.77 -1.40 -8.07
C LEU A 278 -5.44 -2.11 -9.25
N ILE A 279 -6.02 -1.34 -10.18
CA ILE A 279 -6.86 -1.85 -11.25
C ILE A 279 -6.03 -2.20 -12.48
N SER A 280 -6.16 -3.45 -12.92
CA SER A 280 -5.56 -3.98 -14.15
C SER A 280 -6.67 -4.51 -15.06
N SER A 281 -6.57 -4.33 -16.36
CA SER A 281 -7.55 -4.92 -17.28
C SER A 281 -7.36 -6.42 -17.40
N GLY A 282 -8.41 -7.14 -17.76
CA GLY A 282 -8.39 -8.58 -17.93
C GLY A 282 -8.04 -9.30 -16.63
N GLU A 283 -7.05 -10.16 -16.69
CA GLU A 283 -6.45 -10.86 -15.57
C GLU A 283 -5.12 -10.16 -15.20
N SER A 284 -4.95 -9.81 -13.93
CA SER A 284 -3.86 -8.97 -13.46
C SER A 284 -2.47 -9.64 -13.45
N GLY A 285 -2.42 -10.98 -13.41
CA GLY A 285 -1.20 -11.78 -13.51
C GLY A 285 -0.81 -12.11 -14.95
N PHE A 286 -1.72 -11.88 -15.91
CA PHE A 286 -1.55 -12.26 -17.31
C PHE A 286 -1.23 -11.03 -18.17
N TYR A 287 0.05 -10.69 -18.29
CA TYR A 287 0.56 -9.43 -18.88
C TYR A 287 0.07 -8.16 -18.17
N GLY A 288 -0.36 -8.31 -16.90
CA GLY A 288 -0.84 -7.23 -16.06
C GLY A 288 0.21 -6.73 -15.07
N MET A 289 -0.25 -6.00 -14.04
CA MET A 289 0.64 -5.31 -13.10
C MET A 289 1.05 -6.15 -11.89
N ALA A 290 0.51 -7.36 -11.70
CA ALA A 290 0.79 -8.18 -10.50
C ALA A 290 2.29 -8.51 -10.37
N GLY A 291 2.93 -8.95 -11.45
CA GLY A 291 4.37 -9.24 -11.46
C GLY A 291 5.22 -8.01 -11.12
N LEU A 292 4.91 -6.86 -11.73
CA LEU A 292 5.62 -5.61 -11.47
C LEU A 292 5.49 -5.15 -10.01
N LEU A 293 4.28 -5.27 -9.43
CA LEU A 293 4.08 -4.94 -8.03
C LEU A 293 4.92 -5.84 -7.13
N LEU A 294 4.94 -7.14 -7.39
CA LEU A 294 5.75 -8.11 -6.64
C LEU A 294 7.24 -7.77 -6.68
N GLU A 295 7.77 -7.44 -7.85
CA GLU A 295 9.17 -7.01 -8.01
C GLU A 295 9.49 -5.76 -7.16
N LEU A 296 8.58 -4.81 -7.08
CA LEU A 296 8.74 -3.61 -6.27
C LEU A 296 8.65 -3.92 -4.76
N LEU A 297 7.71 -4.77 -4.36
CA LEU A 297 7.54 -5.19 -2.96
C LEU A 297 8.74 -5.99 -2.45
N GLN A 298 9.41 -6.77 -3.30
CA GLN A 298 10.61 -7.51 -2.92
C GLN A 298 11.77 -6.61 -2.47
N LYS A 299 11.79 -5.35 -2.91
CA LYS A 299 12.81 -4.36 -2.50
C LYS A 299 12.58 -3.81 -1.09
N ILE A 300 11.41 -4.01 -0.53
CA ILE A 300 11.03 -3.58 0.82
C ILE A 300 11.32 -4.74 1.79
N LYS A 301 11.88 -4.43 2.95
CA LYS A 301 12.09 -5.44 4.01
C LYS A 301 10.75 -6.07 4.40
N LYS A 302 10.75 -7.38 4.63
CA LYS A 302 9.52 -8.19 4.84
C LYS A 302 8.62 -7.62 5.94
N GLU A 303 9.19 -7.12 7.01
CA GLU A 303 8.47 -6.53 8.15
C GLU A 303 7.71 -5.24 7.84
N TYR A 304 8.10 -4.53 6.78
CA TYR A 304 7.47 -3.25 6.36
C TYR A 304 6.62 -3.39 5.10
N ARG A 305 6.53 -4.61 4.54
CA ARG A 305 5.73 -4.82 3.32
C ARG A 305 4.25 -4.71 3.66
N PRO A 306 3.48 -3.92 2.90
CA PRO A 306 2.03 -3.99 2.99
C PRO A 306 1.54 -5.38 2.56
N TYR A 307 0.43 -5.80 3.14
CA TYR A 307 -0.27 -6.98 2.66
C TYR A 307 -0.71 -6.75 1.21
N PHE A 308 -0.61 -7.77 0.39
CA PHE A 308 -1.14 -7.70 -0.97
C PHE A 308 -1.88 -8.99 -1.32
N GLU A 309 -2.89 -8.84 -2.17
CA GLU A 309 -3.70 -9.94 -2.66
C GLU A 309 -4.06 -9.70 -4.13
N VAL A 310 -4.06 -10.77 -4.91
CA VAL A 310 -4.41 -10.72 -6.34
C VAL A 310 -5.80 -11.29 -6.51
N HIS A 311 -6.70 -10.49 -7.04
CA HIS A 311 -8.08 -10.88 -7.36
C HIS A 311 -8.17 -11.16 -8.86
N PRO A 312 -8.39 -12.40 -9.27
CA PRO A 312 -8.35 -12.77 -10.66
C PRO A 312 -9.49 -12.13 -11.46
N GLY A 313 -9.20 -11.80 -12.70
CA GLY A 313 -10.17 -11.35 -13.67
C GLY A 313 -10.28 -12.29 -14.85
N ILE A 314 -11.34 -12.19 -15.62
CA ILE A 314 -11.49 -12.94 -16.87
C ILE A 314 -10.60 -12.30 -17.93
N SER A 315 -9.67 -13.07 -18.49
CA SER A 315 -8.82 -12.61 -19.58
C SER A 315 -9.63 -12.45 -20.87
N SER A 316 -9.23 -11.49 -21.70
CA SER A 316 -9.83 -11.27 -23.02
C SER A 316 -9.77 -12.52 -23.91
N VAL A 317 -8.73 -13.34 -23.77
CA VAL A 317 -8.63 -14.60 -24.54
C VAL A 317 -9.67 -15.63 -24.08
N GLN A 318 -9.96 -15.72 -22.78
CA GLN A 318 -11.00 -16.62 -22.28
C GLN A 318 -12.38 -16.20 -22.77
N LEU A 319 -12.69 -14.91 -22.76
CA LEU A 319 -13.97 -14.43 -23.27
C LEU A 319 -14.08 -14.61 -24.80
N ALA A 320 -13.01 -14.29 -25.54
CA ALA A 320 -12.97 -14.51 -26.97
C ALA A 320 -13.21 -15.99 -27.32
N ALA A 321 -12.57 -16.90 -26.61
CA ALA A 321 -12.77 -18.33 -26.77
C ALA A 321 -14.21 -18.76 -26.46
N ALA A 322 -14.80 -18.28 -25.38
CA ALA A 322 -16.18 -18.62 -25.01
C ALA A 322 -17.21 -18.20 -26.09
N ILE A 323 -16.99 -17.02 -26.69
CA ILE A 323 -17.89 -16.50 -27.73
C ILE A 323 -17.70 -17.21 -29.08
N SER A 324 -16.50 -17.72 -29.37
CA SER A 324 -16.14 -18.32 -30.65
C SER A 324 -16.27 -19.85 -30.71
N GLY A 325 -16.88 -20.50 -29.73
CA GLY A 325 -17.07 -21.94 -29.73
C GLY A 325 -15.92 -22.73 -29.10
N ALA A 326 -15.27 -22.16 -28.09
CA ALA A 326 -14.27 -22.81 -27.24
C ALA A 326 -13.02 -23.37 -27.97
N PRO A 327 -12.31 -22.58 -28.80
CA PRO A 327 -11.11 -23.01 -29.53
C PRO A 327 -9.92 -23.37 -28.65
N LEU A 328 -10.01 -23.14 -27.33
CA LEU A 328 -8.96 -23.40 -26.35
C LEU A 328 -9.11 -24.75 -25.64
N MET A 329 -9.90 -25.68 -26.24
CA MET A 329 -10.07 -27.03 -25.67
C MET A 329 -8.76 -27.83 -25.67
N ASN A 330 -7.87 -27.57 -26.63
CA ASN A 330 -6.52 -28.13 -26.68
C ASN A 330 -5.50 -27.22 -26.00
N ASP A 331 -4.22 -27.62 -26.04
CA ASP A 331 -3.14 -26.88 -25.44
C ASP A 331 -2.98 -25.49 -26.08
N ILE A 332 -2.77 -24.50 -25.22
CA ILE A 332 -2.65 -23.09 -25.60
C ILE A 332 -1.28 -22.52 -25.28
N CYS A 333 -0.72 -21.76 -26.19
CA CYS A 333 0.44 -20.90 -25.96
C CYS A 333 0.04 -19.43 -26.05
N SER A 334 0.32 -18.66 -24.99
CA SER A 334 0.07 -17.23 -24.96
C SER A 334 1.37 -16.45 -25.19
N VAL A 335 1.36 -15.55 -26.16
CA VAL A 335 2.53 -14.74 -26.52
C VAL A 335 2.13 -13.27 -26.66
N SER A 336 2.82 -12.41 -25.93
CA SER A 336 2.70 -10.95 -26.14
C SER A 336 3.68 -10.50 -27.22
N LEU A 337 3.17 -9.75 -28.18
CA LEU A 337 3.99 -9.13 -29.24
C LEU A 337 4.63 -7.80 -28.81
N SER A 338 4.50 -7.44 -27.54
CA SER A 338 5.16 -6.23 -27.02
C SER A 338 6.66 -6.45 -26.87
N ASP A 339 7.43 -5.77 -27.68
CA ASP A 339 8.90 -5.81 -27.71
C ASP A 339 9.57 -4.73 -26.85
N LYS A 340 8.79 -4.03 -26.01
CA LYS A 340 9.32 -3.00 -25.10
C LYS A 340 10.22 -3.57 -23.99
N LEU A 341 9.89 -4.74 -23.48
CA LEU A 341 10.63 -5.39 -22.39
C LEU A 341 11.22 -6.74 -22.81
N THR A 342 10.79 -7.30 -23.94
CA THR A 342 11.21 -8.60 -24.44
C THR A 342 11.77 -8.44 -25.84
N PRO A 343 13.04 -8.81 -26.10
CA PRO A 343 13.62 -8.71 -27.45
C PRO A 343 12.81 -9.51 -28.45
N TRP A 344 12.64 -8.97 -29.67
CA TRP A 344 11.88 -9.61 -30.73
C TRP A 344 12.37 -11.03 -31.05
N SER A 345 13.67 -11.26 -31.05
CA SER A 345 14.26 -12.58 -31.28
C SER A 345 13.75 -13.66 -30.29
N LEU A 346 13.45 -13.25 -29.05
CA LEU A 346 12.87 -14.15 -28.04
C LEU A 346 11.37 -14.38 -28.30
N ILE A 347 10.65 -13.34 -28.72
CA ILE A 347 9.24 -13.45 -29.11
C ILE A 347 9.12 -14.41 -30.30
N GLU A 348 9.93 -14.23 -31.33
CA GLU A 348 10.00 -15.09 -32.50
C GLU A 348 10.30 -16.55 -32.11
N LYS A 349 11.29 -16.78 -31.24
CA LYS A 349 11.60 -18.12 -30.72
C LYS A 349 10.41 -18.78 -30.03
N ARG A 350 9.62 -18.02 -29.25
CA ARG A 350 8.41 -18.49 -28.58
C ARG A 350 7.33 -18.89 -29.60
N ILE A 351 7.11 -18.07 -30.63
CA ILE A 351 6.15 -18.39 -31.72
C ILE A 351 6.58 -19.68 -32.44
N LYS A 352 7.84 -19.78 -32.85
CA LYS A 352 8.36 -21.00 -33.51
C LYS A 352 8.21 -22.24 -32.62
N GLY A 353 8.49 -22.13 -31.31
CA GLY A 353 8.29 -23.21 -30.36
C GLY A 353 6.82 -23.63 -30.22
N ALA A 354 5.90 -22.67 -30.20
CA ALA A 354 4.47 -22.95 -30.16
C ALA A 354 3.97 -23.64 -31.44
N LEU A 355 4.52 -23.30 -32.59
CA LEU A 355 4.20 -23.95 -33.87
C LEU A 355 4.71 -25.39 -33.92
N VAL A 356 5.92 -25.66 -33.44
CA VAL A 356 6.48 -27.01 -33.35
C VAL A 356 5.66 -27.90 -32.41
N GLY A 357 5.14 -27.35 -31.30
CA GLY A 357 4.29 -28.05 -30.35
C GLY A 357 2.82 -28.16 -30.79
N ASP A 358 2.47 -27.64 -31.94
CA ASP A 358 1.09 -27.56 -32.46
C ASP A 358 0.07 -26.88 -31.54
N PHE A 359 0.50 -25.92 -30.73
CA PHE A 359 -0.37 -25.19 -29.79
C PHE A 359 -1.36 -24.28 -30.53
N VAL A 360 -2.51 -24.06 -29.91
CA VAL A 360 -3.35 -22.90 -30.23
C VAL A 360 -2.61 -21.64 -29.74
N ILE A 361 -2.37 -20.67 -30.60
CA ILE A 361 -1.55 -19.49 -30.26
C ILE A 361 -2.46 -18.29 -30.00
N ALA A 362 -2.44 -17.77 -28.75
CA ALA A 362 -3.10 -16.53 -28.39
C ALA A 362 -2.10 -15.36 -28.41
N LEU A 363 -2.29 -14.42 -29.31
CA LEU A 363 -1.44 -13.25 -29.46
C LEU A 363 -2.01 -12.06 -28.68
N PHE A 364 -1.23 -11.54 -27.74
CA PHE A 364 -1.55 -10.32 -27.00
C PHE A 364 -0.79 -9.12 -27.52
N ASN A 365 -1.37 -7.94 -27.38
CA ASN A 365 -0.78 -6.69 -27.83
C ASN A 365 -0.32 -6.73 -29.31
N PRO A 366 -1.16 -7.20 -30.24
CA PRO A 366 -0.73 -7.48 -31.62
C PRO A 366 -0.36 -6.21 -32.38
N GLN A 367 -0.95 -5.07 -32.03
CA GLN A 367 -0.75 -3.81 -32.74
C GLN A 367 -0.78 -2.59 -31.83
N SER A 368 0.04 -1.59 -32.14
CA SER A 368 0.00 -0.23 -31.59
C SER A 368 0.58 0.74 -32.63
N ILE A 369 0.59 2.05 -32.33
CA ILE A 369 1.21 3.05 -33.20
C ILE A 369 2.68 2.68 -33.50
N GLU A 370 3.41 2.20 -32.50
CA GLU A 370 4.82 1.82 -32.58
C GLU A 370 5.04 0.36 -33.05
N ARG A 371 4.01 -0.50 -32.95
CA ARG A 371 4.02 -1.92 -33.33
C ARG A 371 3.12 -2.15 -34.52
N ASN A 372 3.64 -1.95 -35.71
CA ASN A 372 2.91 -2.07 -36.98
C ASN A 372 3.39 -3.21 -37.89
N TRP A 373 4.55 -3.81 -37.61
CA TRP A 373 5.17 -4.87 -38.39
C TRP A 373 5.18 -6.24 -37.71
N GLN A 374 5.11 -6.28 -36.39
CA GLN A 374 5.26 -7.52 -35.58
C GLN A 374 4.21 -8.56 -35.94
N LEU A 375 2.95 -8.14 -36.06
CA LEU A 375 1.87 -9.08 -36.42
C LEU A 375 2.11 -9.71 -37.81
N LYS A 376 2.54 -8.92 -38.79
CA LYS A 376 2.89 -9.41 -40.13
C LYS A 376 4.00 -10.46 -40.02
N SER A 377 5.07 -10.17 -39.30
CA SER A 377 6.18 -11.10 -39.13
C SER A 377 5.70 -12.43 -38.46
N VAL A 378 4.78 -12.37 -37.50
CA VAL A 378 4.20 -13.60 -36.91
C VAL A 378 3.41 -14.38 -37.95
N ILE A 379 2.62 -13.72 -38.80
CA ILE A 379 1.87 -14.38 -39.87
C ILE A 379 2.83 -15.10 -40.81
N ASP A 380 3.90 -14.41 -41.27
CA ASP A 380 4.91 -14.99 -42.12
C ASP A 380 5.59 -16.22 -41.51
N ILE A 381 5.86 -16.19 -40.21
CA ILE A 381 6.40 -17.33 -39.46
C ILE A 381 5.36 -18.47 -39.38
N CYS A 382 4.10 -18.17 -39.12
CA CYS A 382 3.03 -19.18 -39.02
C CYS A 382 2.84 -19.90 -40.36
N LEU A 383 2.87 -19.18 -41.48
CA LEU A 383 2.69 -19.74 -42.82
C LEU A 383 3.83 -20.69 -43.23
N GLN A 384 4.97 -20.70 -42.55
CA GLN A 384 6.03 -21.70 -42.77
C GLN A 384 5.69 -23.08 -42.23
N SER A 385 4.74 -23.17 -41.28
CA SER A 385 4.40 -24.41 -40.57
C SER A 385 2.90 -24.73 -40.56
N ARG A 386 2.05 -23.76 -40.87
CA ARG A 386 0.59 -23.90 -40.90
C ARG A 386 0.05 -23.70 -42.28
N HIS A 387 -1.05 -24.40 -42.57
CA HIS A 387 -1.78 -24.20 -43.82
C HIS A 387 -2.39 -22.80 -43.87
N GLY A 388 -2.42 -22.18 -45.04
CA GLY A 388 -2.94 -20.81 -45.23
C GLY A 388 -4.43 -20.66 -44.83
N GLU A 389 -5.19 -21.74 -44.83
CA GLU A 389 -6.59 -21.75 -44.40
C GLU A 389 -6.79 -22.04 -42.89
N THR A 390 -5.69 -22.04 -42.10
CA THR A 390 -5.81 -22.18 -40.64
C THR A 390 -6.72 -21.08 -40.08
N PRO A 391 -7.78 -21.42 -39.31
CA PRO A 391 -8.69 -20.42 -38.76
C PRO A 391 -7.98 -19.45 -37.82
N VAL A 392 -8.26 -18.17 -37.97
CA VAL A 392 -7.75 -17.08 -37.11
C VAL A 392 -8.92 -16.28 -36.57
N LEU A 393 -8.98 -16.16 -35.26
CA LEU A 393 -9.98 -15.34 -34.56
C LEU A 393 -9.37 -13.98 -34.24
N ILE A 394 -9.99 -12.91 -34.71
CA ILE A 394 -9.66 -11.54 -34.30
C ILE A 394 -10.73 -11.05 -33.35
N ALA A 395 -10.35 -10.86 -32.09
CA ALA A 395 -11.24 -10.40 -31.03
C ALA A 395 -10.94 -8.97 -30.63
N ARG A 396 -11.92 -8.08 -30.77
CA ARG A 396 -11.80 -6.65 -30.40
C ARG A 396 -13.02 -6.25 -29.59
N GLN A 397 -12.79 -5.62 -28.43
CA GLN A 397 -13.85 -5.10 -27.55
C GLN A 397 -14.95 -6.12 -27.21
N VAL A 398 -14.56 -7.37 -26.99
CA VAL A 398 -15.48 -8.54 -26.86
C VAL A 398 -16.44 -8.47 -25.66
N ALA A 399 -16.27 -7.53 -24.74
CA ALA A 399 -17.14 -7.35 -23.58
C ALA A 399 -18.06 -6.11 -23.67
N VAL A 400 -18.10 -5.43 -24.81
CA VAL A 400 -18.95 -4.25 -25.00
C VAL A 400 -20.15 -4.66 -25.82
N SER A 401 -21.34 -4.17 -25.51
CA SER A 401 -22.64 -4.56 -26.08
C SER A 401 -22.80 -4.42 -27.61
N TYR A 402 -21.78 -3.95 -28.31
CA TYR A 402 -21.70 -3.88 -29.77
C TYR A 402 -20.46 -4.61 -30.27
N THR A 403 -20.35 -5.88 -29.97
CA THR A 403 -19.19 -6.69 -30.40
C THR A 403 -19.41 -7.22 -31.79
N HIS A 404 -18.62 -6.77 -32.76
CA HIS A 404 -18.50 -7.45 -34.03
C HIS A 404 -17.39 -8.50 -33.93
N LEU A 405 -17.79 -9.77 -33.86
CA LEU A 405 -16.91 -10.89 -34.14
C LEU A 405 -16.79 -11.00 -35.66
N THR A 406 -15.67 -10.65 -36.22
CA THR A 406 -15.32 -11.08 -37.56
C THR A 406 -14.58 -12.40 -37.45
N LEU A 407 -15.22 -13.47 -37.90
CA LEU A 407 -14.55 -14.72 -38.22
C LEU A 407 -14.12 -14.63 -39.67
N PRO A 408 -12.87 -14.34 -40.01
CA PRO A 408 -12.42 -14.58 -41.34
C PRO A 408 -12.40 -16.07 -41.57
N THR A 409 -13.24 -16.55 -42.46
CA THR A 409 -13.28 -17.96 -42.85
C THR A 409 -12.05 -18.39 -43.63
N THR A 410 -11.29 -17.40 -44.12
CA THR A 410 -10.03 -17.61 -44.85
C THR A 410 -9.14 -16.37 -44.68
N MET A 411 -7.88 -16.59 -44.43
CA MET A 411 -6.88 -15.54 -44.55
C MET A 411 -6.45 -15.46 -45.99
N TRP A 412 -6.91 -14.42 -46.70
CA TRP A 412 -6.28 -14.03 -47.98
C TRP A 412 -5.06 -13.18 -47.67
N VAL A 413 -3.91 -13.60 -48.15
CA VAL A 413 -2.65 -12.87 -48.07
C VAL A 413 -2.62 -11.76 -49.12
#